data_b7a2e28b1642c6fab50071873bdd5f39
#
_entry.id   b7a2e28b1642c6fab50071873bdd5f39
#
_cell.length_a   1.000
_cell.length_b   1.000
_cell.length_c   1.000
_cell.angle_alpha   90.00
_cell.angle_beta   90.00
_cell.angle_gamma   90.00
#
_symmetry.space_group_name_H-M   'P 1'
#
loop_
_entity.id
_entity.type
_entity.pdbx_description
1 polymer ?
#
loop_
_entity_poly.entity_id
_entity_poly.type
_entity_poly.pdbx_seq_one_letter_code
_entity_poly.pdbx_strand_id
1 'polypeptide(L)'
;MDSTKLGYKVWDIKTKQMFQVAGIDYIQQEIYPVTEDEFKRFIPLSEGILLPQTPFVDSEEQPLFAGSIIKVVDTVYFSDGSFCENSDEAYGETQLDNYFALEFDGFEFLLTKSKYGLLEDSALWSSIYEDNMRVLSDFLRLSNDFTIVGNIYENADLIASSEQNGV
;
A
#
# COMPACT_ATOMS: atom_id res chain seq x y z
N MET A 1 -7.18 -23.65 -0.64
CA MET A 1 -7.60 -22.44 0.11
C MET A 1 -7.97 -22.87 1.50
N ASP A 2 -7.30 -22.34 2.48
CA ASP A 2 -7.61 -22.61 3.90
C ASP A 2 -8.92 -21.89 4.23
N SER A 3 -10.01 -22.64 4.40
CA SER A 3 -11.40 -22.12 4.50
C SER A 3 -11.69 -21.39 5.82
N THR A 4 -10.68 -21.21 6.65
CA THR A 4 -10.82 -20.64 8.00
C THR A 4 -10.46 -19.15 8.11
N LYS A 5 -9.97 -18.55 7.00
CA LYS A 5 -9.55 -17.15 7.01
C LYS A 5 -10.51 -16.30 6.18
N LEU A 6 -11.09 -15.29 6.80
CA LEU A 6 -11.79 -14.24 6.07
C LEU A 6 -10.77 -13.36 5.31
N GLY A 7 -11.21 -12.77 4.19
CA GLY A 7 -10.38 -11.81 3.44
C GLY A 7 -10.22 -10.48 4.16
N TYR A 8 -9.90 -10.51 5.46
CA TYR A 8 -9.67 -9.33 6.29
C TYR A 8 -8.45 -9.52 7.18
N LYS A 9 -7.71 -8.43 7.38
CA LYS A 9 -6.83 -8.23 8.54
C LYS A 9 -7.48 -7.27 9.51
N VAL A 10 -7.01 -7.26 10.75
CA VAL A 10 -7.41 -6.28 11.77
C VAL A 10 -6.17 -5.71 12.42
N TRP A 11 -6.12 -4.38 12.51
CA TRP A 11 -5.18 -3.67 13.36
C TRP A 11 -5.80 -3.48 14.75
N ASP A 12 -5.23 -4.09 15.77
CA ASP A 12 -5.63 -3.89 17.17
C ASP A 12 -5.00 -2.59 17.68
N ILE A 13 -5.83 -1.57 17.86
CA ILE A 13 -5.41 -0.23 18.29
C ILE A 13 -4.75 -0.28 19.69
N LYS A 14 -5.21 -1.20 20.55
CA LYS A 14 -4.75 -1.31 21.93
C LYS A 14 -3.38 -1.97 22.03
N THR A 15 -3.17 -3.08 21.33
CA THR A 15 -1.91 -3.82 21.39
C THR A 15 -0.90 -3.40 20.34
N LYS A 16 -1.33 -2.59 19.34
CA LYS A 16 -0.50 -2.19 18.20
C LYS A 16 0.04 -3.39 17.42
N GLN A 17 -0.84 -4.33 17.12
CA GLN A 17 -0.51 -5.56 16.38
C GLN A 17 -1.51 -5.82 15.28
N MET A 18 -1.01 -6.41 14.19
CA MET A 18 -1.80 -6.82 13.04
C MET A 18 -2.13 -8.32 13.13
N PHE A 19 -3.39 -8.67 12.90
CA PHE A 19 -3.84 -10.06 12.88
C PHE A 19 -4.64 -10.37 11.62
N GLN A 20 -4.59 -11.63 11.18
CA GLN A 20 -5.55 -12.17 10.23
C GLN A 20 -6.88 -12.38 10.96
N VAL A 21 -8.01 -12.12 10.31
CA VAL A 21 -9.34 -12.30 10.89
C VAL A 21 -9.87 -13.69 10.60
N ALA A 22 -10.29 -14.41 11.65
CA ALA A 22 -10.96 -15.69 11.58
C ALA A 22 -12.49 -15.54 11.49
N GLY A 23 -13.05 -14.52 12.15
CA GLY A 23 -14.49 -14.26 12.18
C GLY A 23 -14.83 -12.87 12.73
N ILE A 24 -16.04 -12.41 12.42
CA ILE A 24 -16.60 -11.16 12.92
C ILE A 24 -18.00 -11.44 13.44
N ASP A 25 -18.30 -11.09 14.68
CA ASP A 25 -19.62 -11.11 15.25
C ASP A 25 -20.16 -9.67 15.40
N TYR A 26 -21.04 -9.30 14.48
CA TYR A 26 -21.64 -7.96 14.49
C TYR A 26 -22.70 -7.78 15.60
N ILE A 27 -23.25 -8.88 16.15
CA ILE A 27 -24.22 -8.80 17.23
C ILE A 27 -23.51 -8.52 18.54
N GLN A 28 -22.41 -9.21 18.81
CA GLN A 28 -21.60 -9.02 20.01
C GLN A 28 -20.57 -7.89 19.84
N GLN A 29 -20.40 -7.34 18.64
CA GLN A 29 -19.42 -6.30 18.30
C GLN A 29 -17.97 -6.77 18.55
N GLU A 30 -17.66 -7.99 18.12
CA GLU A 30 -16.38 -8.66 18.36
C GLU A 30 -15.72 -9.13 17.05
N ILE A 31 -14.40 -9.00 16.99
CA ILE A 31 -13.54 -9.54 15.93
C ILE A 31 -12.71 -10.67 16.54
N TYR A 32 -12.70 -11.82 15.90
CA TYR A 32 -11.91 -12.98 16.31
C TYR A 32 -10.63 -13.06 15.44
N PRO A 33 -9.46 -12.70 16.00
CA PRO A 33 -8.21 -12.84 15.29
C PRO A 33 -7.75 -14.30 15.21
N VAL A 34 -6.98 -14.65 14.18
CA VAL A 34 -6.24 -15.90 14.13
C VAL A 34 -5.04 -15.75 15.07
N THR A 35 -5.00 -16.55 16.14
CA THR A 35 -3.90 -16.59 17.11
C THR A 35 -3.41 -18.02 17.25
N GLU A 36 -2.15 -18.22 17.62
CA GLU A 36 -1.57 -19.54 17.91
C GLU A 36 -2.04 -20.10 19.25
N ASP A 37 -2.51 -19.23 20.14
CA ASP A 37 -3.00 -19.60 21.45
C ASP A 37 -4.42 -20.15 21.39
N GLU A 38 -4.69 -21.24 22.10
CA GLU A 38 -6.01 -21.86 22.20
C GLU A 38 -7.04 -20.98 22.96
N PHE A 39 -6.60 -19.91 23.59
CA PHE A 39 -7.50 -18.95 24.24
C PHE A 39 -8.14 -18.05 23.20
N LYS A 40 -9.48 -18.12 23.11
CA LYS A 40 -10.29 -17.25 22.26
C LYS A 40 -10.11 -15.79 22.71
N ARG A 41 -9.15 -15.12 22.11
CA ARG A 41 -9.03 -13.67 22.22
C ARG A 41 -10.01 -13.05 21.23
N PHE A 42 -10.70 -12.02 21.65
CA PHE A 42 -11.46 -11.16 20.75
C PHE A 42 -10.98 -9.72 20.85
N ILE A 43 -11.20 -8.96 19.79
CA ILE A 43 -10.94 -7.53 19.71
C ILE A 43 -12.31 -6.86 19.56
N PRO A 44 -12.72 -5.95 20.46
CA PRO A 44 -13.93 -5.17 20.25
C PRO A 44 -13.90 -4.44 18.91
N LEU A 45 -15.03 -4.39 18.19
CA LEU A 45 -15.11 -3.66 16.91
C LEU A 45 -14.68 -2.19 17.02
N SER A 46 -14.89 -1.58 18.20
CA SER A 46 -14.45 -0.21 18.49
C SER A 46 -12.94 -0.05 18.69
N GLU A 47 -12.21 -1.13 18.91
CA GLU A 47 -10.75 -1.16 19.15
C GLU A 47 -9.98 -1.80 17.98
N GLY A 48 -10.68 -2.26 16.94
CA GLY A 48 -10.11 -2.88 15.75
C GLY A 48 -10.38 -2.09 14.47
N ILE A 49 -9.36 -1.91 13.65
CA ILE A 49 -9.52 -1.38 12.29
C ILE A 49 -9.50 -2.55 11.32
N LEU A 50 -10.64 -2.82 10.69
CA LEU A 50 -10.78 -3.88 9.69
C LEU A 50 -10.22 -3.43 8.35
N LEU A 51 -9.36 -4.26 7.78
CA LEU A 51 -8.63 -4.02 6.54
C LEU A 51 -9.03 -5.09 5.51
N PRO A 52 -9.91 -4.78 4.57
CA PRO A 52 -10.36 -5.73 3.56
C PRO A 52 -9.23 -6.12 2.61
N GLN A 53 -9.25 -7.39 2.16
CA GLN A 53 -8.38 -7.90 1.13
C GLN A 53 -8.87 -7.45 -0.25
N THR A 54 -7.93 -7.07 -1.10
CA THR A 54 -8.19 -6.86 -2.52
C THR A 54 -8.18 -8.19 -3.29
N PRO A 55 -8.68 -8.23 -4.53
CA PRO A 55 -8.52 -9.40 -5.40
C PRO A 55 -7.10 -9.55 -5.98
N PHE A 56 -6.16 -8.67 -5.64
CA PHE A 56 -4.83 -8.61 -6.21
C PHE A 56 -3.77 -9.17 -5.25
N VAL A 57 -2.67 -9.62 -5.85
CA VAL A 57 -1.46 -10.07 -5.17
C VAL A 57 -0.26 -9.28 -5.73
N ASP A 58 0.81 -9.20 -4.97
CA ASP A 58 2.07 -8.62 -5.45
C ASP A 58 2.89 -9.61 -6.30
N SER A 59 4.09 -9.19 -6.71
CA SER A 59 5.03 -10.02 -7.50
C SER A 59 5.52 -11.28 -6.76
N GLU A 60 5.37 -11.36 -5.44
CA GLU A 60 5.69 -12.51 -4.60
C GLU A 60 4.45 -13.35 -4.23
N GLU A 61 3.31 -13.11 -4.91
CA GLU A 61 2.01 -13.75 -4.64
C GLU A 61 1.45 -13.46 -3.23
N GLN A 62 1.90 -12.37 -2.59
CA GLN A 62 1.37 -11.95 -1.30
C GLN A 62 0.04 -11.22 -1.48
N PRO A 63 -1.01 -11.54 -0.68
CA PRO A 63 -2.30 -10.88 -0.80
C PRO A 63 -2.24 -9.43 -0.32
N LEU A 64 -2.80 -8.54 -1.12
CA LEU A 64 -2.85 -7.12 -0.86
C LEU A 64 -4.09 -6.75 -0.04
N PHE A 65 -3.91 -5.99 1.05
CA PHE A 65 -4.96 -5.52 1.95
C PHE A 65 -5.00 -3.99 1.99
N ALA A 66 -6.15 -3.41 2.34
CA ALA A 66 -6.20 -2.01 2.73
C ALA A 66 -5.15 -1.72 3.83
N GLY A 67 -4.54 -0.55 3.80
CA GLY A 67 -3.45 -0.18 4.68
C GLY A 67 -2.08 -0.71 4.27
N SER A 68 -1.96 -1.56 3.25
CA SER A 68 -0.64 -1.99 2.74
C SER A 68 0.12 -0.81 2.14
N ILE A 69 1.44 -0.84 2.29
CA ILE A 69 2.36 0.04 1.57
C ILE A 69 2.99 -0.78 0.45
N ILE A 70 2.83 -0.33 -0.78
CA ILE A 70 3.45 -0.94 -1.96
C ILE A 70 4.62 -0.10 -2.44
N LYS A 71 5.64 -0.78 -2.94
CA LYS A 71 6.79 -0.20 -3.61
C LYS A 71 6.71 -0.53 -5.09
N VAL A 72 6.88 0.48 -5.92
CA VAL A 72 7.02 0.37 -7.37
C VAL A 72 8.37 0.92 -7.76
N VAL A 73 9.07 0.20 -8.63
CA VAL A 73 10.35 0.65 -9.18
C VAL A 73 10.12 1.16 -10.59
N ASP A 74 10.28 2.47 -10.78
CA ASP A 74 10.20 3.09 -12.09
C ASP A 74 11.58 3.30 -12.68
N THR A 75 11.74 3.00 -13.96
CA THR A 75 12.97 3.34 -14.72
C THR A 75 12.78 4.68 -15.39
N VAL A 76 13.65 5.62 -15.08
CA VAL A 76 13.64 6.96 -15.64
C VAL A 76 14.85 7.14 -16.53
N TYR A 77 14.60 7.63 -17.74
CA TYR A 77 15.61 7.89 -18.73
C TYR A 77 16.02 9.37 -18.71
N PHE A 78 17.29 9.66 -18.97
CA PHE A 78 17.77 11.04 -19.03
C PHE A 78 18.72 11.26 -20.20
N SER A 79 18.68 12.48 -20.74
CA SER A 79 19.54 12.99 -21.82
C SER A 79 19.91 14.43 -21.52
N ASP A 80 21.22 14.78 -21.61
CA ASP A 80 21.75 16.14 -21.41
C ASP A 80 21.29 16.83 -20.10
N GLY A 81 21.14 16.03 -19.03
CA GLY A 81 20.69 16.54 -17.72
C GLY A 81 19.18 16.78 -17.61
N SER A 82 18.41 16.41 -18.60
CA SER A 82 16.94 16.46 -18.61
C SER A 82 16.38 15.06 -18.73
N PHE A 83 15.18 14.86 -18.14
CA PHE A 83 14.46 13.60 -18.31
C PHE A 83 13.89 13.49 -19.71
N CYS A 84 13.90 12.29 -20.29
CA CYS A 84 13.32 11.99 -21.58
C CYS A 84 12.32 10.83 -21.48
N GLU A 85 11.29 10.88 -22.32
CA GLU A 85 10.23 9.87 -22.34
C GLU A 85 10.64 8.57 -23.04
N ASN A 86 11.67 8.63 -23.90
CA ASN A 86 12.08 7.53 -24.74
C ASN A 86 13.49 7.05 -24.42
N SER A 87 13.66 5.74 -24.30
CA SER A 87 14.96 5.10 -24.13
C SER A 87 15.92 5.34 -25.30
N ASP A 88 15.38 5.56 -26.52
CA ASP A 88 16.17 5.74 -27.75
C ASP A 88 16.94 7.07 -27.80
N GLU A 89 16.50 8.07 -27.03
CA GLU A 89 17.13 9.39 -26.92
C GLU A 89 17.96 9.52 -25.62
N ALA A 90 17.95 8.50 -24.76
CA ALA A 90 18.60 8.55 -23.46
C ALA A 90 20.09 8.23 -23.56
N TYR A 91 20.90 9.00 -22.83
CA TYR A 91 22.31 8.65 -22.53
C TYR A 91 22.48 7.85 -21.26
N GLY A 92 21.43 7.73 -20.45
CA GLY A 92 21.45 6.95 -19.22
C GLY A 92 20.05 6.68 -18.68
N GLU A 93 20.00 5.77 -17.72
CA GLU A 93 18.79 5.41 -16.99
C GLU A 93 19.08 5.35 -15.49
N THR A 94 18.07 5.60 -14.65
CA THR A 94 18.11 5.40 -13.21
C THR A 94 16.80 4.79 -12.75
N GLN A 95 16.88 4.02 -11.66
CA GLN A 95 15.69 3.44 -11.03
C GLN A 95 15.30 4.29 -9.84
N LEU A 96 14.00 4.51 -9.70
CA LEU A 96 13.40 5.27 -8.63
C LEU A 96 12.39 4.41 -7.88
N ASP A 97 12.55 4.36 -6.57
CA ASP A 97 11.63 3.70 -5.69
C ASP A 97 10.47 4.65 -5.32
N ASN A 98 9.26 4.24 -5.68
CA ASN A 98 8.04 4.96 -5.33
C ASN A 98 7.22 4.14 -4.34
N TYR A 99 6.72 4.80 -3.31
CA TYR A 99 5.93 4.16 -2.25
C TYR A 99 4.51 4.72 -2.26
N PHE A 100 3.52 3.84 -2.16
CA PHE A 100 2.10 4.20 -2.12
C PHE A 100 1.42 3.47 -0.99
N ALA A 101 0.53 4.17 -0.27
CA ALA A 101 -0.38 3.56 0.66
C ALA A 101 -1.67 3.15 -0.04
N LEU A 102 -2.21 1.99 0.31
CA LEU A 102 -3.50 1.53 -0.17
C LEU A 102 -4.58 1.87 0.84
N GLU A 103 -5.57 2.65 0.44
CA GLU A 103 -6.74 3.00 1.24
C GLU A 103 -8.00 2.34 0.67
N PHE A 104 -9.01 2.16 1.52
CA PHE A 104 -10.34 1.70 1.14
C PHE A 104 -11.37 2.69 1.66
N ASP A 105 -12.13 3.32 0.77
CA ASP A 105 -13.12 4.34 1.12
C ASP A 105 -14.52 3.76 1.40
N GLY A 106 -14.66 2.43 1.38
CA GLY A 106 -15.92 1.70 1.52
C GLY A 106 -16.50 1.20 0.21
N PHE A 107 -15.98 1.66 -0.94
CA PHE A 107 -16.41 1.26 -2.28
C PHE A 107 -15.23 0.81 -3.14
N GLU A 108 -14.13 1.53 -3.12
CA GLU A 108 -12.98 1.32 -3.99
C GLU A 108 -11.66 1.30 -3.20
N PHE A 109 -10.67 0.63 -3.79
CA PHE A 109 -9.29 0.68 -3.30
C PHE A 109 -8.54 1.78 -4.03
N LEU A 110 -8.00 2.71 -3.27
CA LEU A 110 -7.32 3.90 -3.74
C LEU A 110 -5.84 3.86 -3.35
N LEU A 111 -4.97 4.22 -4.28
CA LEU A 111 -3.56 4.45 -3.98
C LEU A 111 -3.36 5.92 -3.63
N THR A 112 -2.93 6.15 -2.41
CA THR A 112 -2.51 7.47 -1.96
C THR A 112 -1.00 7.58 -2.10
N LYS A 113 -0.54 8.62 -2.79
CA LYS A 113 0.88 8.88 -2.96
C LYS A 113 1.48 9.31 -1.62
N SER A 114 2.48 8.59 -1.14
CA SER A 114 2.98 8.77 0.21
C SER A 114 4.43 9.25 0.29
N LYS A 115 5.31 8.81 -0.60
CA LYS A 115 6.71 9.23 -0.62
C LYS A 115 7.27 9.13 -2.05
N TYR A 116 8.03 10.13 -2.46
CA TYR A 116 8.57 10.24 -3.81
C TYR A 116 10.07 10.01 -3.83
N GLY A 117 10.54 9.27 -4.82
CA GLY A 117 11.88 9.50 -5.35
C GLY A 117 11.98 10.94 -5.91
N LEU A 118 13.15 11.47 -5.99
CA LEU A 118 13.60 12.86 -6.23
C LEU A 118 12.96 13.68 -7.39
N LEU A 119 11.78 13.34 -7.91
CA LEU A 119 11.24 13.91 -9.15
C LEU A 119 9.90 14.62 -9.00
N GLU A 120 9.70 15.37 -7.93
CA GLU A 120 8.48 16.18 -7.75
C GLU A 120 8.22 17.17 -8.90
N ASP A 121 9.24 17.55 -9.67
CA ASP A 121 9.19 18.55 -10.75
C ASP A 121 9.24 17.97 -12.18
N SER A 122 9.22 16.66 -12.38
CA SER A 122 9.28 16.12 -13.75
C SER A 122 7.92 16.13 -14.45
N ALA A 123 7.90 16.57 -15.71
CA ALA A 123 6.70 16.58 -16.56
C ALA A 123 6.08 15.18 -16.75
N LEU A 124 6.86 14.11 -16.62
CA LEU A 124 6.40 12.71 -16.61
C LEU A 124 5.48 12.41 -15.42
N TRP A 125 5.75 13.02 -14.28
CA TRP A 125 4.94 12.84 -13.08
C TRP A 125 3.59 13.54 -13.21
N SER A 126 3.53 14.71 -13.81
CA SER A 126 2.28 15.48 -13.94
C SER A 126 1.27 14.75 -14.82
N SER A 127 1.71 14.11 -15.91
CA SER A 127 0.80 13.43 -16.84
C SER A 127 0.24 12.09 -16.32
N ILE A 128 1.01 11.40 -15.45
CA ILE A 128 0.62 10.08 -14.92
C ILE A 128 -0.04 10.19 -13.54
N TYR A 129 0.29 11.22 -12.78
CA TYR A 129 -0.05 11.32 -11.35
C TYR A 129 -0.67 12.67 -10.95
N GLU A 130 -1.33 13.38 -11.88
CA GLU A 130 -1.98 14.69 -11.59
C GLU A 130 -3.02 14.63 -10.47
N ASP A 131 -3.61 13.45 -10.20
CA ASP A 131 -4.50 13.23 -9.07
C ASP A 131 -3.78 12.45 -7.96
N ASN A 132 -3.78 13.01 -6.76
CA ASN A 132 -3.16 12.42 -5.56
C ASN A 132 -3.75 11.06 -5.13
N MET A 133 -4.81 10.62 -5.76
CA MET A 133 -5.45 9.32 -5.53
C MET A 133 -5.78 8.65 -6.86
N ARG A 134 -5.47 7.36 -6.97
CA ARG A 134 -5.84 6.54 -8.13
C ARG A 134 -6.52 5.26 -7.68
N VAL A 135 -7.51 4.85 -8.47
CA VAL A 135 -8.14 3.55 -8.31
C VAL A 135 -7.09 2.47 -8.59
N LEU A 136 -6.94 1.54 -7.66
CA LEU A 136 -5.95 0.46 -7.75
C LEU A 136 -6.02 -0.31 -9.08
N SER A 137 -7.23 -0.56 -9.59
CA SER A 137 -7.43 -1.27 -10.86
C SER A 137 -6.82 -0.56 -12.06
N ASP A 138 -6.85 0.77 -12.08
CA ASP A 138 -6.27 1.56 -13.18
C ASP A 138 -4.75 1.60 -13.07
N PHE A 139 -4.24 1.70 -11.84
CA PHE A 139 -2.80 1.62 -11.59
C PHE A 139 -2.20 0.29 -12.07
N LEU A 140 -2.85 -0.85 -11.77
CA LEU A 140 -2.38 -2.18 -12.15
C LEU A 140 -2.42 -2.45 -13.66
N ARG A 141 -3.12 -1.64 -14.44
CA ARG A 141 -3.02 -1.67 -15.91
C ARG A 141 -1.73 -1.05 -16.43
N LEU A 142 -1.13 -0.15 -15.63
CA LEU A 142 0.07 0.59 -16.01
C LEU A 142 1.35 -0.02 -15.43
N SER A 143 1.25 -0.67 -14.28
CA SER A 143 2.38 -1.32 -13.61
C SER A 143 1.94 -2.66 -13.03
N ASN A 144 2.53 -3.74 -13.55
CA ASN A 144 2.29 -5.10 -13.06
C ASN A 144 3.34 -5.55 -12.02
N ASP A 145 4.34 -4.71 -11.73
CA ASP A 145 5.48 -5.08 -10.90
C ASP A 145 5.53 -4.17 -9.66
N PHE A 146 4.96 -4.65 -8.58
CA PHE A 146 5.04 -4.00 -7.27
C PHE A 146 5.27 -5.05 -6.17
N THR A 147 5.84 -4.62 -5.06
CA THR A 147 6.04 -5.44 -3.86
C THR A 147 5.38 -4.78 -2.65
N ILE A 148 4.82 -5.61 -1.77
CA ILE A 148 4.32 -5.14 -0.46
C ILE A 148 5.53 -5.00 0.47
N VAL A 149 5.78 -3.79 0.98
CA VAL A 149 6.93 -3.49 1.85
C VAL A 149 6.55 -3.21 3.30
N GLY A 150 5.27 -3.14 3.60
CA GLY A 150 4.77 -2.90 4.94
C GLY A 150 3.31 -2.46 4.96
N ASN A 151 2.93 -1.79 6.04
CA ASN A 151 1.60 -1.21 6.21
C ASN A 151 1.68 0.13 6.96
N ILE A 152 0.63 0.96 6.80
CA ILE A 152 0.58 2.32 7.35
C ILE A 152 0.59 2.38 8.89
N TYR A 153 0.29 1.28 9.57
CA TYR A 153 0.20 1.22 11.03
C TYR A 153 1.53 0.87 11.69
N GLU A 154 2.31 -0.01 11.06
CA GLU A 154 3.60 -0.50 11.57
C GLU A 154 4.79 0.23 10.96
N ASN A 155 4.65 0.74 9.74
CA ASN A 155 5.73 1.31 8.94
C ASN A 155 5.40 2.74 8.47
N ALA A 156 4.83 3.57 9.35
CA ALA A 156 4.43 4.93 9.03
C ALA A 156 5.60 5.82 8.53
N ASP A 157 6.84 5.48 8.91
CA ASP A 157 8.06 6.13 8.45
C ASP A 157 8.32 5.95 6.95
N LEU A 158 7.84 4.86 6.36
CA LEU A 158 7.96 4.63 4.90
C LEU A 158 7.13 5.63 4.08
N ILE A 159 6.11 6.24 4.69
CA ILE A 159 5.19 7.16 4.04
C ILE A 159 5.26 8.59 4.60
N ALA A 160 6.03 8.82 5.66
CA ALA A 160 6.25 10.17 6.17
C ALA A 160 7.01 11.00 5.12
N SER A 161 6.42 12.10 4.67
CA SER A 161 7.05 13.05 3.77
C SER A 161 8.32 13.60 4.40
N SER A 162 9.34 13.81 3.58
CA SER A 162 10.63 14.42 3.98
C SER A 162 10.53 15.93 4.25
N GLU A 163 9.42 16.43 4.72
CA GLU A 163 9.20 17.87 5.02
C GLU A 163 9.97 18.41 6.20
N GLN A 164 10.95 17.68 6.74
CA GLN A 164 11.78 18.17 7.86
C GLN A 164 13.27 18.28 7.57
N ASN A 165 13.68 18.66 6.37
CA ASN A 165 15.07 19.11 6.15
C ASN A 165 15.14 20.39 5.33
N GLY A 166 14.43 21.43 5.77
CA GLY A 166 14.57 22.81 5.33
C GLY A 166 15.05 23.67 6.48
N VAL A 167 16.36 23.73 6.70
CA VAL A 167 17.03 24.86 7.36
C VAL A 167 18.20 25.26 6.51
#